data_287817dcef6567e023013af638968ab0
#
_entry.id   287817dcef6567e023013af638968ab0
#
_cell.length_a   1.000
_cell.length_b   1.000
_cell.length_c   1.000
_cell.angle_alpha   90.00
_cell.angle_beta   90.00
_cell.angle_gamma   90.00
#
_symmetry.space_group_name_H-M   'P 1'
#
loop_
_entity.id
_entity.type
_entity.pdbx_description
1 polymer ?
#
loop_
_entity_poly.entity_id
_entity_poly.type
_entity_poly.pdbx_seq_one_letter_code
_entity_poly.pdbx_strand_id
1 'polypeptide(L)'
;MPNEAKHISVLLNECIENLNIKPDGIYVDGTLGLGGHSEQILKRLDTGRLIGIDRDESAIRRTGERLAEYADKMTLVHGNFCDAAQILDELGIDAADGMLFDLGVSSPQLDEAERGFSYMSDAPLDMRMDNTSTLTAYTVVNDWSEAELARILRDFGEERYARRIASRIAERRSEKPIETTLELVDIVRSAMPAAALREKQHPAKRSFQAIRIAVNDELGAIDRMMKTAPDRLKPGGRLCVISFHSLEDRIVKTGIAARENGCTCPREAPICVCGFKQTLRSVYRKPILPDEDELNFNPRARSAKLRVAERV
;
A
#
# COMPACT_ATOMS: atom_id res chain seq x y z
N MET A 1 19.46 -12.20 -23.88
CA MET A 1 18.94 -12.13 -22.51
C MET A 1 18.37 -10.75 -22.35
N PRO A 2 17.05 -10.53 -22.17
CA PRO A 2 16.55 -9.21 -21.85
C PRO A 2 17.12 -8.83 -20.48
N ASN A 3 17.57 -7.59 -20.36
CA ASN A 3 18.10 -7.00 -19.16
C ASN A 3 16.97 -6.99 -18.14
N GLU A 4 16.93 -7.95 -17.19
CA GLU A 4 16.05 -7.89 -16.04
C GLU A 4 16.47 -6.63 -15.27
N ALA A 5 15.68 -5.57 -15.43
CA ALA A 5 15.83 -4.38 -14.62
C ALA A 5 15.73 -4.83 -13.17
N LYS A 6 16.86 -4.84 -12.47
CA LYS A 6 16.97 -5.27 -11.08
C LYS A 6 15.95 -4.47 -10.28
N HIS A 7 14.84 -5.10 -9.91
CA HIS A 7 13.85 -4.47 -9.04
C HIS A 7 14.52 -4.16 -7.71
N ILE A 8 14.58 -2.89 -7.35
CA ILE A 8 15.15 -2.43 -6.09
C ILE A 8 13.97 -1.99 -5.21
N SER A 9 13.87 -2.60 -4.03
CA SER A 9 12.85 -2.23 -3.04
C SER A 9 13.07 -0.80 -2.56
N VAL A 10 11.97 -0.06 -2.41
CA VAL A 10 11.99 1.35 -2.01
C VAL A 10 12.41 1.48 -0.54
N LEU A 11 13.32 2.43 -0.23
CA LEU A 11 13.80 2.69 1.13
C LEU A 11 14.30 1.42 1.84
N LEU A 12 14.98 0.54 1.08
CA LEU A 12 15.37 -0.79 1.56
C LEU A 12 16.25 -0.71 2.80
N ASN A 13 17.32 0.08 2.75
CA ASN A 13 18.25 0.19 3.86
C ASN A 13 17.59 0.81 5.09
N GLU A 14 16.83 1.87 4.89
CA GLU A 14 16.10 2.57 5.95
C GLU A 14 15.09 1.66 6.65
N CYS A 15 14.37 0.81 5.91
CA CYS A 15 13.46 -0.16 6.48
C CYS A 15 14.19 -1.20 7.32
N ILE A 16 15.26 -1.76 6.80
CA ILE A 16 16.02 -2.82 7.48
C ILE A 16 16.72 -2.31 8.75
N GLU A 17 17.29 -1.11 8.70
CA GLU A 17 17.88 -0.46 9.87
C GLU A 17 16.82 -0.17 10.94
N ASN A 18 15.66 0.32 10.53
CA ASN A 18 14.61 0.72 11.47
C ASN A 18 13.77 -0.45 12.00
N LEU A 19 13.75 -1.60 11.33
CA LEU A 19 13.16 -2.83 11.87
C LEU A 19 13.95 -3.37 13.09
N ASN A 20 15.21 -2.95 13.27
CA ASN A 20 16.07 -3.37 14.38
C ASN A 20 16.09 -4.90 14.55
N ILE A 21 16.49 -5.59 13.48
CA ILE A 21 16.33 -7.03 13.35
C ILE A 21 17.19 -7.79 14.36
N LYS A 22 16.53 -8.64 15.17
CA LYS A 22 17.15 -9.61 16.08
C LYS A 22 17.27 -10.96 15.37
N PRO A 23 18.40 -11.68 15.50
CA PRO A 23 18.62 -12.95 14.80
C PRO A 23 17.58 -14.04 15.12
N ASP A 24 16.99 -14.00 16.30
CA ASP A 24 15.98 -14.93 16.82
C ASP A 24 14.55 -14.35 16.78
N GLY A 25 14.36 -13.17 16.21
CA GLY A 25 13.09 -12.44 16.19
C GLY A 25 12.09 -12.97 15.17
N ILE A 26 10.83 -12.59 15.36
CA ILE A 26 9.72 -12.88 14.45
C ILE A 26 9.35 -11.58 13.72
N TYR A 27 9.33 -11.63 12.40
CA TYR A 27 9.04 -10.47 11.56
C TYR A 27 7.87 -10.75 10.61
N VAL A 28 7.10 -9.71 10.30
CA VAL A 28 6.03 -9.75 9.30
C VAL A 28 6.39 -8.77 8.19
N ASP A 29 6.43 -9.27 6.96
CA ASP A 29 6.38 -8.47 5.74
C ASP A 29 4.97 -8.61 5.18
N GLY A 30 4.13 -7.59 5.41
CA GLY A 30 2.72 -7.62 5.04
C GLY A 30 2.45 -7.33 3.57
N THR A 31 3.50 -7.02 2.80
CA THR A 31 3.46 -6.64 1.39
C THR A 31 4.64 -7.26 0.65
N LEU A 32 4.65 -8.59 0.64
CA LEU A 32 5.79 -9.40 0.22
C LEU A 32 6.33 -9.01 -1.18
N GLY A 33 5.44 -8.79 -2.15
CA GLY A 33 5.79 -8.47 -3.52
C GLY A 33 6.79 -9.45 -4.11
N LEU A 34 7.92 -8.92 -4.62
CA LEU A 34 9.05 -9.74 -5.09
C LEU A 34 10.03 -10.12 -3.97
N GLY A 35 9.73 -9.81 -2.71
CA GLY A 35 10.48 -10.22 -1.53
C GLY A 35 11.82 -9.52 -1.31
N GLY A 36 12.04 -8.32 -1.85
CA GLY A 36 13.31 -7.62 -1.69
C GLY A 36 13.61 -7.23 -0.23
N HIS A 37 12.63 -6.69 0.49
CA HIS A 37 12.75 -6.45 1.93
C HIS A 37 12.86 -7.77 2.69
N SER A 38 12.01 -8.74 2.37
CA SER A 38 12.01 -10.08 2.97
C SER A 38 13.36 -10.78 2.90
N GLU A 39 14.04 -10.72 1.75
CA GLU A 39 15.38 -11.29 1.59
C GLU A 39 16.39 -10.66 2.57
N GLN A 40 16.34 -9.34 2.73
CA GLN A 40 17.26 -8.64 3.64
C GLN A 40 16.94 -8.93 5.11
N ILE A 41 15.68 -9.17 5.45
CA ILE A 41 15.28 -9.64 6.79
C ILE A 41 15.83 -11.06 7.00
N LEU A 42 15.56 -12.00 6.08
CA LEU A 42 15.97 -13.40 6.17
C LEU A 42 17.49 -13.57 6.30
N LYS A 43 18.27 -12.76 5.60
CA LYS A 43 19.76 -12.75 5.72
C LYS A 43 20.25 -12.39 7.11
N ARG A 44 19.44 -11.73 7.94
CA ARG A 44 19.79 -11.30 9.30
C ARG A 44 19.21 -12.22 10.37
N LEU A 45 18.30 -13.11 10.00
CA LEU A 45 17.75 -14.12 10.89
C LEU A 45 18.68 -15.33 10.99
N ASP A 46 18.84 -15.83 12.20
CA ASP A 46 19.51 -17.11 12.51
C ASP A 46 18.47 -18.19 12.85
N THR A 47 17.84 -18.08 14.02
CA THR A 47 16.76 -18.96 14.47
C THR A 47 15.37 -18.30 14.38
N GLY A 48 15.33 -17.03 13.99
CA GLY A 48 14.12 -16.26 13.84
C GLY A 48 13.28 -16.67 12.64
N ARG A 49 12.11 -16.06 12.49
CA ARG A 49 11.12 -16.42 11.46
C ARG A 49 10.57 -15.18 10.77
N LEU A 50 10.34 -15.28 9.46
CA LEU A 50 9.63 -14.30 8.64
C LEU A 50 8.26 -14.84 8.22
N ILE A 51 7.23 -14.04 8.39
CA ILE A 51 5.89 -14.24 7.83
C ILE A 51 5.73 -13.25 6.69
N GLY A 52 5.67 -13.75 5.45
CA GLY A 52 5.42 -12.94 4.25
C GLY A 52 3.97 -13.05 3.84
N ILE A 53 3.27 -11.92 3.72
CA ILE A 53 1.87 -11.84 3.33
C ILE A 53 1.78 -11.09 2.01
N ASP A 54 1.01 -11.61 1.06
CA ASP A 54 0.62 -10.87 -0.13
C ASP A 54 -0.77 -11.31 -0.59
N ARG A 55 -1.52 -10.37 -1.15
CA ARG A 55 -2.82 -10.61 -1.77
C ARG A 55 -2.71 -11.12 -3.22
N ASP A 56 -1.54 -11.00 -3.83
CA ASP A 56 -1.24 -11.51 -5.16
C ASP A 56 -0.61 -12.90 -5.05
N GLU A 57 -1.36 -13.94 -5.39
CA GLU A 57 -0.88 -15.32 -5.38
C GLU A 57 0.37 -15.51 -6.24
N SER A 58 0.50 -14.74 -7.33
CA SER A 58 1.69 -14.77 -8.19
C SER A 58 2.93 -14.26 -7.47
N ALA A 59 2.79 -13.25 -6.60
CA ALA A 59 3.88 -12.74 -5.77
C ALA A 59 4.32 -13.81 -4.74
N ILE A 60 3.38 -14.46 -4.07
CA ILE A 60 3.64 -15.57 -3.14
C ILE A 60 4.47 -16.66 -3.79
N ARG A 61 4.04 -17.14 -4.98
CA ARG A 61 4.73 -18.19 -5.71
C ARG A 61 6.13 -17.75 -6.14
N ARG A 62 6.25 -16.61 -6.85
CA ARG A 62 7.54 -16.12 -7.38
C ARG A 62 8.55 -15.87 -6.25
N THR A 63 8.11 -15.32 -5.14
CA THR A 63 8.99 -15.06 -3.99
C THR A 63 9.34 -16.33 -3.26
N GLY A 64 8.43 -17.29 -3.13
CA GLY A 64 8.71 -18.61 -2.58
C GLY A 64 9.80 -19.35 -3.38
N GLU A 65 9.72 -19.32 -4.71
CA GLU A 65 10.74 -19.90 -5.60
C GLU A 65 12.09 -19.16 -5.47
N ARG A 66 12.07 -17.83 -5.46
CA ARG A 66 13.27 -16.98 -5.37
C ARG A 66 14.01 -17.11 -4.04
N LEU A 67 13.28 -17.24 -2.94
CA LEU A 67 13.82 -17.31 -1.59
C LEU A 67 13.80 -18.75 -1.01
N ALA A 68 13.76 -19.77 -1.85
CA ALA A 68 13.67 -21.17 -1.44
C ALA A 68 14.79 -21.61 -0.48
N GLU A 69 15.97 -20.99 -0.54
CA GLU A 69 17.08 -21.24 0.39
C GLU A 69 16.75 -20.88 1.85
N TYR A 70 15.71 -20.05 2.09
CA TYR A 70 15.24 -19.65 3.42
C TYR A 70 13.91 -20.29 3.81
N ALA A 71 13.49 -21.33 3.13
CA ALA A 71 12.15 -21.94 3.31
C ALA A 71 11.90 -22.42 4.76
N ASP A 72 12.95 -22.82 5.47
CA ASP A 72 12.90 -23.23 6.88
C ASP A 72 12.61 -22.08 7.86
N LYS A 73 12.94 -20.84 7.46
CA LYS A 73 12.74 -19.62 8.26
C LYS A 73 11.57 -18.75 7.78
N MET A 74 10.90 -19.14 6.69
CA MET A 74 9.89 -18.33 6.04
C MET A 74 8.54 -19.04 5.97
N THR A 75 7.47 -18.33 6.30
CA THR A 75 6.09 -18.76 6.07
C THR A 75 5.43 -17.76 5.15
N LEU A 76 4.93 -18.23 4.00
CA LEU A 76 4.22 -17.39 3.03
C LEU A 76 2.72 -17.62 3.15
N VAL A 77 1.97 -16.52 3.17
CA VAL A 77 0.51 -16.53 3.33
C VAL A 77 -0.13 -15.69 2.23
N HIS A 78 -0.99 -16.31 1.42
CA HIS A 78 -1.87 -15.57 0.51
C HIS A 78 -2.98 -14.92 1.34
N GLY A 79 -2.98 -13.60 1.42
CA GLY A 79 -3.92 -12.84 2.24
C GLY A 79 -3.69 -11.35 2.18
N ASN A 80 -4.55 -10.61 2.85
CA ASN A 80 -4.45 -9.16 2.92
C ASN A 80 -3.66 -8.74 4.17
N PHE A 81 -2.76 -7.79 4.04
CA PHE A 81 -1.99 -7.26 5.18
C PHE A 81 -2.87 -6.68 6.30
N CYS A 82 -4.11 -6.28 6.02
CA CYS A 82 -5.03 -5.84 7.07
C CYS A 82 -5.42 -6.95 8.04
N ASP A 83 -5.26 -8.20 7.64
CA ASP A 83 -5.56 -9.39 8.42
C ASP A 83 -4.32 -9.95 9.14
N ALA A 84 -3.20 -9.22 9.13
CA ALA A 84 -1.94 -9.66 9.73
C ALA A 84 -2.09 -10.14 11.20
N ALA A 85 -2.95 -9.49 11.99
CA ALA A 85 -3.22 -9.92 13.36
C ALA A 85 -3.89 -11.29 13.43
N GLN A 86 -4.88 -11.54 12.58
CA GLN A 86 -5.58 -12.83 12.48
C GLN A 86 -4.63 -13.92 11.94
N ILE A 87 -3.83 -13.61 10.92
CA ILE A 87 -2.84 -14.54 10.36
C ILE A 87 -1.84 -14.98 11.44
N LEU A 88 -1.40 -14.06 12.30
CA LEU A 88 -0.54 -14.43 13.43
C LEU A 88 -1.25 -15.36 14.42
N ASP A 89 -2.56 -15.14 14.71
CA ASP A 89 -3.35 -16.04 15.56
C ASP A 89 -3.43 -17.46 14.96
N GLU A 90 -3.72 -17.56 13.66
CA GLU A 90 -3.80 -18.85 12.95
C GLU A 90 -2.47 -19.60 12.93
N LEU A 91 -1.34 -18.88 12.95
CA LEU A 91 0.01 -19.45 13.04
C LEU A 91 0.47 -19.72 14.48
N GLY A 92 -0.37 -19.42 15.50
CA GLY A 92 -0.02 -19.58 16.91
C GLY A 92 1.09 -18.62 17.37
N ILE A 93 1.19 -17.43 16.76
CA ILE A 93 2.19 -16.41 17.07
C ILE A 93 1.51 -15.26 17.83
N ASP A 94 1.83 -15.09 19.11
CA ASP A 94 1.23 -14.04 19.93
C ASP A 94 1.64 -12.63 19.49
N ALA A 95 2.92 -12.43 19.22
CA ALA A 95 3.45 -11.12 18.82
C ALA A 95 4.75 -11.23 18.03
N ALA A 96 4.98 -10.26 17.13
CA ALA A 96 6.17 -10.10 16.30
C ALA A 96 7.16 -9.07 16.90
N ASP A 97 8.45 -9.21 16.58
CA ASP A 97 9.50 -8.25 16.91
C ASP A 97 9.50 -7.04 15.95
N GLY A 98 8.96 -7.20 14.73
CA GLY A 98 8.80 -6.11 13.78
C GLY A 98 7.82 -6.43 12.67
N MET A 99 7.21 -5.38 12.13
CA MET A 99 6.29 -5.46 10.99
C MET A 99 6.65 -4.40 9.96
N LEU A 100 6.68 -4.79 8.70
CA LEU A 100 6.89 -3.93 7.54
C LEU A 100 5.67 -4.00 6.61
N PHE A 101 5.24 -2.83 6.15
CA PHE A 101 4.20 -2.68 5.13
C PHE A 101 4.68 -1.68 4.08
N ASP A 102 4.96 -2.16 2.86
CA ASP A 102 5.30 -1.35 1.69
C ASP A 102 4.02 -1.18 0.85
N LEU A 103 3.28 -0.09 1.13
CA LEU A 103 1.93 0.10 0.59
C LEU A 103 1.95 0.40 -0.91
N GLY A 104 0.83 0.14 -1.58
CA GLY A 104 0.62 0.47 -2.99
C GLY A 104 0.78 -0.73 -3.92
N VAL A 105 1.19 -0.47 -5.15
CA VAL A 105 1.28 -1.47 -6.23
C VAL A 105 2.70 -2.00 -6.38
N SER A 106 2.82 -3.30 -6.59
CA SER A 106 4.10 -3.91 -6.91
C SER A 106 4.54 -3.59 -8.35
N SER A 107 5.84 -3.69 -8.60
CA SER A 107 6.37 -3.45 -9.95
C SER A 107 5.79 -4.39 -11.01
N PRO A 108 5.65 -5.70 -10.79
CA PRO A 108 5.00 -6.59 -11.76
C PRO A 108 3.56 -6.14 -12.10
N GLN A 109 2.77 -5.67 -11.12
CA GLN A 109 1.43 -5.17 -11.37
C GLN A 109 1.40 -3.97 -12.32
N LEU A 110 2.42 -3.11 -12.27
CA LEU A 110 2.55 -1.96 -13.19
C LEU A 110 3.15 -2.34 -14.55
N ASP A 111 4.04 -3.32 -14.58
CA ASP A 111 4.81 -3.71 -15.78
C ASP A 111 4.06 -4.74 -16.64
N GLU A 112 3.20 -5.56 -16.04
CA GLU A 112 2.32 -6.50 -16.74
C GLU A 112 1.08 -5.75 -17.24
N ALA A 113 1.09 -5.35 -18.52
CA ALA A 113 0.04 -4.48 -19.10
C ALA A 113 -1.36 -5.05 -18.90
N GLU A 114 -1.54 -6.36 -19.04
CA GLU A 114 -2.82 -7.07 -18.91
C GLU A 114 -3.48 -6.93 -17.53
N ARG A 115 -2.72 -6.52 -16.51
CA ARG A 115 -3.26 -6.22 -15.18
C ARG A 115 -4.05 -4.90 -15.13
N GLY A 116 -3.97 -4.05 -16.15
CA GLY A 116 -4.76 -2.83 -16.29
C GLY A 116 -4.42 -1.67 -15.33
N PHE A 117 -3.30 -1.71 -14.62
CA PHE A 117 -2.89 -0.63 -13.70
C PHE A 117 -2.31 0.58 -14.41
N SER A 118 -1.77 0.40 -15.63
CA SER A 118 -1.08 1.45 -16.37
C SER A 118 -2.05 2.25 -17.25
N TYR A 119 -1.97 3.56 -17.21
CA TYR A 119 -2.62 4.48 -18.15
C TYR A 119 -1.75 4.77 -19.39
N MET A 120 -0.62 4.07 -19.55
CA MET A 120 0.31 4.26 -20.67
C MET A 120 0.21 3.15 -21.71
N SER A 121 -0.42 2.04 -21.39
CA SER A 121 -0.57 0.86 -22.24
C SER A 121 -2.04 0.49 -22.34
N ASP A 122 -2.47 0.03 -23.52
CA ASP A 122 -3.84 -0.46 -23.69
C ASP A 122 -3.99 -1.87 -23.12
N ALA A 123 -4.99 -2.04 -22.26
CA ALA A 123 -5.23 -3.29 -21.54
C ALA A 123 -6.67 -3.34 -21.00
N PRO A 124 -7.20 -4.51 -20.64
CA PRO A 124 -8.50 -4.60 -19.96
C PRO A 124 -8.53 -3.78 -18.67
N LEU A 125 -9.70 -3.23 -18.32
CA LEU A 125 -9.94 -2.51 -17.07
C LEU A 125 -10.08 -3.49 -15.91
N ASP A 126 -8.96 -4.07 -15.44
CA ASP A 126 -8.93 -5.01 -14.31
C ASP A 126 -8.56 -4.32 -12.98
N MET A 127 -7.33 -3.91 -12.80
CA MET A 127 -6.74 -3.26 -11.62
C MET A 127 -6.86 -4.06 -10.30
N ARG A 128 -7.21 -5.33 -10.32
CA ARG A 128 -7.21 -6.16 -9.11
C ARG A 128 -5.78 -6.50 -8.70
N MET A 129 -5.45 -6.29 -7.44
CA MET A 129 -4.22 -6.81 -6.84
C MET A 129 -4.36 -8.29 -6.54
N ASP A 130 -5.53 -8.70 -6.02
CA ASP A 130 -5.93 -10.08 -5.82
C ASP A 130 -6.83 -10.56 -6.98
N ASN A 131 -6.31 -11.46 -7.80
CA ASN A 131 -7.02 -12.00 -8.97
C ASN A 131 -8.23 -12.87 -8.60
N THR A 132 -8.36 -13.29 -7.34
CA THR A 132 -9.53 -14.04 -6.85
C THR A 132 -10.71 -13.14 -6.50
N SER A 133 -10.47 -11.83 -6.34
CA SER A 133 -11.51 -10.83 -6.10
C SER A 133 -12.44 -10.69 -7.31
N THR A 134 -13.71 -10.37 -7.08
CA THR A 134 -14.72 -10.21 -8.14
C THR A 134 -14.82 -8.77 -8.64
N LEU A 135 -14.47 -7.76 -7.82
CA LEU A 135 -14.57 -6.35 -8.18
C LEU A 135 -13.39 -5.95 -9.07
N THR A 136 -13.69 -5.48 -10.28
CA THR A 136 -12.69 -4.99 -11.24
C THR A 136 -12.87 -3.51 -11.54
N ALA A 137 -11.87 -2.88 -12.17
CA ALA A 137 -12.01 -1.52 -12.67
C ALA A 137 -13.12 -1.40 -13.73
N TYR A 138 -13.36 -2.46 -14.52
CA TYR A 138 -14.48 -2.53 -15.44
C TYR A 138 -15.82 -2.37 -14.71
N THR A 139 -16.02 -3.13 -13.63
CA THR A 139 -17.25 -3.04 -12.81
C THR A 139 -17.42 -1.64 -12.22
N VAL A 140 -16.35 -1.07 -11.65
CA VAL A 140 -16.40 0.29 -11.09
C VAL A 140 -16.78 1.32 -12.14
N VAL A 141 -16.17 1.26 -13.32
CA VAL A 141 -16.38 2.25 -14.40
C VAL A 141 -17.75 2.08 -15.05
N ASN A 142 -18.21 0.83 -15.28
CA ASN A 142 -19.43 0.59 -16.05
C ASN A 142 -20.70 0.49 -15.20
N ASP A 143 -20.62 0.01 -13.95
CA ASP A 143 -21.81 -0.34 -13.15
C ASP A 143 -22.09 0.63 -12.01
N TRP A 144 -21.05 1.32 -11.47
CA TRP A 144 -21.26 2.25 -10.36
C TRP A 144 -21.99 3.51 -10.82
N SER A 145 -22.80 4.09 -9.94
CA SER A 145 -23.52 5.34 -10.24
C SER A 145 -22.56 6.50 -10.51
N GLU A 146 -23.00 7.50 -11.30
CA GLU A 146 -22.24 8.75 -11.54
C GLU A 146 -21.83 9.41 -10.21
N ALA A 147 -22.71 9.38 -9.20
CA ALA A 147 -22.44 9.97 -7.89
C ALA A 147 -21.30 9.21 -7.15
N GLU A 148 -21.28 7.90 -7.21
CA GLU A 148 -20.20 7.07 -6.62
C GLU A 148 -18.88 7.28 -7.35
N LEU A 149 -18.89 7.32 -8.68
CA LEU A 149 -17.71 7.66 -9.48
C LEU A 149 -17.16 9.04 -9.11
N ALA A 150 -18.03 10.05 -9.04
CA ALA A 150 -17.62 11.41 -8.66
C ALA A 150 -17.04 11.44 -7.23
N ARG A 151 -17.60 10.66 -6.31
CA ARG A 151 -17.11 10.53 -4.94
C ARG A 151 -15.71 9.95 -4.89
N ILE A 152 -15.47 8.76 -5.50
CA ILE A 152 -14.15 8.14 -5.47
C ILE A 152 -13.09 8.99 -6.19
N LEU A 153 -13.42 9.57 -7.33
CA LEU A 153 -12.51 10.47 -8.06
C LEU A 153 -12.09 11.66 -7.21
N ARG A 154 -13.00 12.24 -6.43
CA ARG A 154 -12.72 13.37 -5.53
C ARG A 154 -11.97 12.90 -4.29
N ASP A 155 -12.44 11.84 -3.61
CA ASP A 155 -11.98 11.46 -2.27
C ASP A 155 -10.70 10.59 -2.33
N PHE A 156 -10.55 9.74 -3.34
CA PHE A 156 -9.41 8.84 -3.51
C PHE A 156 -8.38 9.34 -4.54
N GLY A 157 -8.85 10.11 -5.54
CA GLY A 157 -7.97 10.69 -6.55
C GLY A 157 -7.52 12.12 -6.23
N GLU A 158 -8.17 12.79 -5.28
CA GLU A 158 -8.02 14.24 -5.08
C GLU A 158 -8.20 15.02 -6.41
N GLU A 159 -9.14 14.52 -7.28
CA GLU A 159 -9.35 15.00 -8.65
C GLU A 159 -10.27 16.23 -8.67
N ARG A 160 -9.76 17.35 -9.18
CA ARG A 160 -10.51 18.62 -9.25
C ARG A 160 -11.72 18.53 -10.19
N TYR A 161 -11.59 17.73 -11.25
CA TYR A 161 -12.62 17.60 -12.30
C TYR A 161 -13.51 16.37 -12.10
N ALA A 162 -13.53 15.80 -10.88
CA ALA A 162 -14.20 14.54 -10.53
C ALA A 162 -15.64 14.44 -11.08
N ARG A 163 -16.47 15.48 -10.90
CA ARG A 163 -17.85 15.47 -11.40
C ARG A 163 -17.94 15.43 -12.92
N ARG A 164 -17.09 16.20 -13.61
CA ARG A 164 -17.07 16.24 -15.08
C ARG A 164 -16.60 14.92 -15.67
N ILE A 165 -15.59 14.31 -15.05
CA ILE A 165 -15.07 13.00 -15.46
C ILE A 165 -16.13 11.93 -15.23
N ALA A 166 -16.78 11.90 -14.07
CA ALA A 166 -17.86 10.95 -13.77
C ALA A 166 -19.04 11.07 -14.74
N SER A 167 -19.47 12.30 -15.04
CA SER A 167 -20.54 12.54 -16.03
C SER A 167 -20.13 12.06 -17.42
N ARG A 168 -18.88 12.31 -17.85
CA ARG A 168 -18.40 11.86 -19.17
C ARG A 168 -18.28 10.33 -19.24
N ILE A 169 -17.87 9.67 -18.14
CA ILE A 169 -17.87 8.20 -18.05
C ILE A 169 -19.31 7.68 -18.20
N ALA A 170 -20.27 8.25 -17.43
CA ALA A 170 -21.67 7.85 -17.48
C ALA A 170 -22.31 8.03 -18.87
N GLU A 171 -22.00 9.13 -19.57
CA GLU A 171 -22.41 9.38 -20.94
C GLU A 171 -21.83 8.32 -21.89
N ARG A 172 -20.51 8.09 -21.86
CA ARG A 172 -19.86 7.18 -22.80
C ARG A 172 -20.30 5.73 -22.65
N ARG A 173 -20.41 5.24 -21.40
CA ARG A 173 -20.84 3.86 -21.15
C ARG A 173 -22.30 3.59 -21.52
N SER A 174 -23.14 4.63 -21.63
CA SER A 174 -24.53 4.48 -22.11
C SER A 174 -24.60 4.15 -23.59
N GLU A 175 -23.55 4.48 -24.36
CA GLU A 175 -23.45 4.15 -25.80
C GLU A 175 -22.80 2.76 -25.98
N LYS A 176 -21.70 2.51 -25.31
CA LYS A 176 -20.92 1.27 -25.34
C LYS A 176 -20.13 1.11 -24.03
N PRO A 177 -20.07 -0.10 -23.43
CA PRO A 177 -19.21 -0.35 -22.29
C PRO A 177 -17.76 0.11 -22.54
N ILE A 178 -17.12 0.66 -21.50
CA ILE A 178 -15.71 1.07 -21.52
C ILE A 178 -14.89 -0.16 -21.13
N GLU A 179 -14.10 -0.68 -22.08
CA GLU A 179 -13.44 -1.98 -21.93
C GLU A 179 -11.96 -1.85 -21.56
N THR A 180 -11.29 -0.79 -22.07
CA THR A 180 -9.84 -0.70 -21.96
C THR A 180 -9.36 0.55 -21.22
N THR A 181 -8.12 0.46 -20.77
CA THR A 181 -7.43 1.55 -20.09
C THR A 181 -7.30 2.80 -20.94
N LEU A 182 -6.96 2.67 -22.23
CA LEU A 182 -6.83 3.84 -23.12
C LEU A 182 -8.17 4.45 -23.48
N GLU A 183 -9.26 3.67 -23.62
CA GLU A 183 -10.61 4.23 -23.75
C GLU A 183 -10.94 5.11 -22.53
N LEU A 184 -10.64 4.65 -21.31
CA LEU A 184 -10.84 5.44 -20.09
C LEU A 184 -9.96 6.69 -20.07
N VAL A 185 -8.69 6.60 -20.48
CA VAL A 185 -7.78 7.75 -20.59
C VAL A 185 -8.36 8.82 -21.49
N ASP A 186 -8.89 8.46 -22.67
CA ASP A 186 -9.46 9.40 -23.62
C ASP A 186 -10.72 10.08 -23.07
N ILE A 187 -11.56 9.34 -22.34
CA ILE A 187 -12.72 9.88 -21.66
C ILE A 187 -12.31 10.91 -20.59
N VAL A 188 -11.34 10.57 -19.75
CA VAL A 188 -10.81 11.48 -18.72
C VAL A 188 -10.25 12.76 -19.36
N ARG A 189 -9.45 12.64 -20.41
CA ARG A 189 -8.89 13.78 -21.15
C ARG A 189 -9.97 14.67 -21.76
N SER A 190 -11.01 14.08 -22.34
CA SER A 190 -12.13 14.83 -22.95
C SER A 190 -12.92 15.64 -21.92
N ALA A 191 -12.93 15.23 -20.66
CA ALA A 191 -13.62 15.91 -19.57
C ALA A 191 -12.81 17.10 -18.99
N MET A 192 -11.52 17.18 -19.28
CA MET A 192 -10.62 18.19 -18.69
C MET A 192 -10.48 19.44 -19.58
N PRO A 193 -10.30 20.64 -18.97
CA PRO A 193 -9.99 21.84 -19.76
C PRO A 193 -8.57 21.77 -20.32
N ALA A 194 -8.33 22.44 -21.44
CA ALA A 194 -7.03 22.46 -22.13
C ALA A 194 -5.86 22.90 -21.23
N ALA A 195 -6.10 23.77 -20.25
CA ALA A 195 -5.07 24.20 -19.31
C ALA A 195 -4.59 23.03 -18.41
N ALA A 196 -5.52 22.17 -17.96
CA ALA A 196 -5.19 21.01 -17.12
C ALA A 196 -4.41 19.95 -17.91
N LEU A 197 -4.68 19.80 -19.20
CA LEU A 197 -3.97 18.86 -20.07
C LEU A 197 -2.48 19.23 -20.31
N ARG A 198 -2.10 20.47 -20.00
CA ARG A 198 -0.70 20.97 -20.10
C ARG A 198 0.08 20.81 -18.80
N GLU A 199 -0.56 20.34 -17.73
CA GLU A 199 0.13 20.08 -16.45
C GLU A 199 1.19 19.00 -16.64
N LYS A 200 2.25 19.05 -15.81
CA LYS A 200 3.38 18.12 -15.85
C LYS A 200 2.97 16.67 -15.58
N GLN A 201 1.88 16.47 -14.84
CA GLN A 201 1.36 15.18 -14.44
C GLN A 201 0.37 14.65 -15.49
N HIS A 202 0.43 13.35 -15.80
CA HIS A 202 -0.50 12.75 -16.76
C HIS A 202 -1.96 12.95 -16.31
N PRO A 203 -2.89 13.39 -17.19
CA PRO A 203 -4.25 13.74 -16.82
C PRO A 203 -5.02 12.61 -16.14
N ALA A 204 -4.84 11.36 -16.58
CA ALA A 204 -5.55 10.21 -16.03
C ALA A 204 -4.96 9.67 -14.73
N LYS A 205 -3.78 10.13 -14.26
CA LYS A 205 -3.09 9.57 -13.09
C LYS A 205 -3.99 9.51 -11.85
N ARG A 206 -4.69 10.61 -11.55
CA ARG A 206 -5.56 10.71 -10.36
C ARG A 206 -6.79 9.84 -10.47
N SER A 207 -7.38 9.75 -11.68
CA SER A 207 -8.54 8.90 -11.93
C SER A 207 -8.19 7.42 -11.82
N PHE A 208 -7.05 7.00 -12.36
CA PHE A 208 -6.55 5.64 -12.21
C PHE A 208 -6.25 5.28 -10.75
N GLN A 209 -5.59 6.19 -10.02
CA GLN A 209 -5.39 6.01 -8.58
C GLN A 209 -6.72 5.85 -7.84
N ALA A 210 -7.71 6.67 -8.14
CA ALA A 210 -9.02 6.61 -7.47
C ALA A 210 -9.74 5.27 -7.71
N ILE A 211 -9.75 4.81 -8.95
CA ILE A 211 -10.38 3.54 -9.33
C ILE A 211 -9.61 2.37 -8.70
N ARG A 212 -8.30 2.38 -8.75
CA ARG A 212 -7.44 1.36 -8.14
C ARG A 212 -7.69 1.22 -6.63
N ILE A 213 -7.72 2.35 -5.93
CA ILE A 213 -8.03 2.39 -4.49
C ILE A 213 -9.42 1.82 -4.22
N ALA A 214 -10.42 2.14 -5.05
CA ALA A 214 -11.78 1.63 -4.91
C ALA A 214 -11.86 0.12 -5.16
N VAL A 215 -11.22 -0.38 -6.22
CA VAL A 215 -11.19 -1.82 -6.58
C VAL A 215 -10.58 -2.65 -5.46
N ASN A 216 -9.50 -2.15 -4.84
CA ASN A 216 -8.69 -2.91 -3.90
C ASN A 216 -8.95 -2.58 -2.42
N ASP A 217 -9.86 -1.65 -2.11
CA ASP A 217 -10.12 -1.15 -0.75
C ASP A 217 -8.83 -0.76 -0.01
N GLU A 218 -7.89 -0.11 -0.72
CA GLU A 218 -6.54 0.16 -0.21
C GLU A 218 -6.57 0.97 1.10
N LEU A 219 -7.33 2.07 1.13
CA LEU A 219 -7.40 2.95 2.30
C LEU A 219 -8.11 2.27 3.48
N GLY A 220 -9.17 1.49 3.21
CA GLY A 220 -9.86 0.71 4.24
C GLY A 220 -8.96 -0.37 4.84
N ALA A 221 -8.16 -1.05 4.01
CA ALA A 221 -7.20 -2.04 4.47
C ALA A 221 -6.12 -1.41 5.39
N ILE A 222 -5.59 -0.23 5.03
CA ILE A 222 -4.62 0.49 5.87
C ILE A 222 -5.24 0.88 7.21
N ASP A 223 -6.48 1.38 7.21
CA ASP A 223 -7.18 1.77 8.45
C ASP A 223 -7.40 0.55 9.38
N ARG A 224 -7.81 -0.60 8.82
CA ARG A 224 -7.94 -1.85 9.58
C ARG A 224 -6.60 -2.34 10.13
N MET A 225 -5.56 -2.36 9.30
CA MET A 225 -4.20 -2.72 9.71
C MET A 225 -3.70 -1.85 10.87
N MET A 226 -3.86 -0.52 10.78
CA MET A 226 -3.44 0.39 11.85
C MET A 226 -4.21 0.21 13.17
N LYS A 227 -5.42 -0.38 13.12
CA LYS A 227 -6.22 -0.71 14.31
C LYS A 227 -5.77 -2.00 15.00
N THR A 228 -5.26 -2.97 14.27
CA THR A 228 -5.01 -4.33 14.77
C THR A 228 -3.54 -4.72 14.85
N ALA A 229 -2.77 -4.51 13.78
CA ALA A 229 -1.38 -4.97 13.68
C ALA A 229 -0.45 -4.42 14.78
N PRO A 230 -0.54 -3.13 15.20
CA PRO A 230 0.33 -2.62 16.25
C PRO A 230 0.18 -3.32 17.62
N ASP A 231 -0.99 -3.91 17.88
CA ASP A 231 -1.24 -4.64 19.13
C ASP A 231 -0.56 -6.02 19.14
N ARG A 232 -0.14 -6.49 17.98
CA ARG A 232 0.61 -7.73 17.76
C ARG A 232 2.13 -7.53 17.71
N LEU A 233 2.62 -6.36 18.12
CA LEU A 233 4.04 -6.12 18.33
C LEU A 233 4.41 -6.36 19.79
N LYS A 234 5.56 -7.00 20.00
CA LYS A 234 6.19 -7.10 21.33
C LYS A 234 6.63 -5.71 21.83
N PRO A 235 6.72 -5.46 23.13
CA PRO A 235 7.35 -4.25 23.65
C PRO A 235 8.75 -4.06 23.04
N GLY A 236 9.03 -2.84 22.52
CA GLY A 236 10.23 -2.53 21.75
C GLY A 236 10.20 -2.99 20.28
N GLY A 237 9.14 -3.69 19.85
CA GLY A 237 8.95 -4.08 18.45
C GLY A 237 8.68 -2.88 17.54
N ARG A 238 9.06 -3.00 16.27
CA ARG A 238 9.04 -1.91 15.30
C ARG A 238 7.94 -2.08 14.25
N LEU A 239 7.22 -0.99 13.99
CA LEU A 239 6.30 -0.84 12.88
C LEU A 239 6.93 0.08 11.84
N CYS A 240 7.20 -0.45 10.64
CA CYS A 240 7.70 0.31 9.49
C CYS A 240 6.62 0.32 8.41
N VAL A 241 6.19 1.51 7.95
CA VAL A 241 5.16 1.64 6.92
C VAL A 241 5.64 2.64 5.87
N ILE A 242 5.77 2.18 4.61
CA ILE A 242 6.04 3.00 3.44
C ILE A 242 4.70 3.35 2.79
N SER A 243 4.50 4.61 2.45
CA SER A 243 3.33 5.12 1.72
C SER A 243 3.77 5.92 0.50
N PHE A 244 2.94 5.95 -0.57
CA PHE A 244 3.28 6.59 -1.85
C PHE A 244 2.39 7.77 -2.20
N HIS A 245 1.31 8.01 -1.46
CA HIS A 245 0.48 9.18 -1.65
C HIS A 245 -0.06 9.74 -0.31
N SER A 246 -0.62 10.97 -0.40
CA SER A 246 -1.07 11.77 0.75
C SER A 246 -2.12 11.08 1.61
N LEU A 247 -3.02 10.29 1.02
CA LEU A 247 -4.12 9.64 1.73
C LEU A 247 -3.61 8.49 2.60
N GLU A 248 -2.72 7.64 2.06
CA GLU A 248 -2.06 6.57 2.82
C GLU A 248 -1.27 7.16 3.99
N ASP A 249 -0.36 8.12 3.70
CA ASP A 249 0.47 8.77 4.71
C ASP A 249 -0.37 9.39 5.83
N ARG A 250 -1.54 9.97 5.48
CA ARG A 250 -2.46 10.55 6.45
C ARG A 250 -3.03 9.50 7.40
N ILE A 251 -3.50 8.35 6.88
CA ILE A 251 -4.06 7.27 7.71
C ILE A 251 -2.99 6.71 8.65
N VAL A 252 -1.80 6.39 8.13
CA VAL A 252 -0.69 5.88 8.93
C VAL A 252 -0.28 6.88 10.01
N LYS A 253 -0.08 8.16 9.64
CA LYS A 253 0.27 9.22 10.59
C LYS A 253 -0.77 9.37 11.70
N THR A 254 -2.06 9.41 11.34
CA THR A 254 -3.13 9.57 12.32
C THR A 254 -3.31 8.33 13.19
N GLY A 255 -3.13 7.13 12.62
CA GLY A 255 -3.16 5.88 13.36
C GLY A 255 -2.04 5.77 14.41
N ILE A 256 -0.81 6.15 14.04
CA ILE A 256 0.31 6.22 15.00
C ILE A 256 0.01 7.28 16.08
N ALA A 257 -0.40 8.48 15.68
CA ALA A 257 -0.68 9.57 16.62
C ALA A 257 -1.81 9.24 17.60
N ALA A 258 -2.85 8.54 17.18
CA ALA A 258 -3.95 8.10 18.04
C ALA A 258 -3.48 7.11 19.12
N ARG A 259 -2.46 6.30 18.84
CA ARG A 259 -1.85 5.35 19.78
C ARG A 259 -0.73 5.96 20.62
N GLU A 260 -0.15 7.07 20.18
CA GLU A 260 0.89 7.81 20.89
C GLU A 260 0.31 8.86 21.84
N ASN A 261 -0.71 9.61 21.38
CA ASN A 261 -1.27 10.78 22.06
C ASN A 261 -2.81 10.80 21.99
N GLY A 262 -3.45 9.65 22.09
CA GLY A 262 -4.90 9.50 21.94
C GLY A 262 -5.72 9.95 23.15
N CYS A 263 -5.12 10.58 24.15
CA CYS A 263 -5.84 11.11 25.31
C CYS A 263 -6.82 12.21 24.88
N THR A 264 -8.10 12.07 25.26
CA THR A 264 -9.19 13.01 24.96
C THR A 264 -9.52 13.95 26.12
N CYS A 265 -8.82 13.85 27.26
CA CYS A 265 -8.99 14.76 28.38
C CYS A 265 -8.54 16.19 28.03
N PRO A 266 -9.21 17.22 28.60
CA PRO A 266 -8.69 18.58 28.54
C PRO A 266 -7.25 18.64 29.05
N ARG A 267 -6.41 19.48 28.43
CA ARG A 267 -4.98 19.61 28.83
C ARG A 267 -4.80 20.09 30.25
N GLU A 268 -5.76 20.85 30.77
CA GLU A 268 -5.80 21.42 32.12
C GLU A 268 -6.32 20.41 33.16
N ALA A 269 -6.78 19.22 32.74
CA ALA A 269 -7.31 18.22 33.65
C ALA A 269 -6.17 17.67 34.54
N PRO A 270 -6.31 17.73 35.88
CA PRO A 270 -5.25 17.29 36.81
C PRO A 270 -5.00 15.79 36.75
N ILE A 271 -5.99 15.00 36.29
CA ILE A 271 -5.89 13.54 36.20
C ILE A 271 -6.58 13.10 34.90
N CYS A 272 -5.93 12.18 34.17
CA CYS A 272 -6.52 11.57 32.98
C CYS A 272 -7.65 10.60 33.38
N VAL A 273 -8.87 10.84 32.86
CA VAL A 273 -10.06 10.01 33.12
C VAL A 273 -10.52 9.20 31.92
N CYS A 274 -9.91 9.41 30.73
CA CYS A 274 -10.31 8.67 29.52
C CYS A 274 -9.72 7.24 29.44
N GLY A 275 -8.84 6.88 30.37
CA GLY A 275 -8.21 5.55 30.40
C GLY A 275 -7.21 5.28 29.27
N PHE A 276 -6.83 6.32 28.50
CA PHE A 276 -5.85 6.17 27.43
C PHE A 276 -4.51 5.64 27.96
N LYS A 277 -4.01 4.60 27.27
CA LYS A 277 -2.66 4.08 27.48
C LYS A 277 -1.92 4.19 26.15
N GLN A 278 -0.76 4.84 26.18
CA GLN A 278 0.12 4.88 25.03
C GLN A 278 0.56 3.45 24.65
N THR A 279 0.42 3.10 23.38
CA THR A 279 0.83 1.78 22.87
C THR A 279 1.86 1.87 21.77
N LEU A 280 2.01 3.02 21.12
CA LEU A 280 3.06 3.29 20.15
C LEU A 280 3.80 4.59 20.51
N ARG A 281 5.04 4.69 20.05
CA ARG A 281 5.85 5.91 20.05
C ARG A 281 6.48 6.09 18.69
N SER A 282 6.32 7.25 18.07
CA SER A 282 7.00 7.61 16.82
C SER A 282 8.52 7.63 17.04
N VAL A 283 9.27 6.91 16.22
CA VAL A 283 10.75 6.93 16.28
C VAL A 283 11.26 8.24 15.70
N TYR A 284 10.63 8.73 14.64
CA TYR A 284 10.97 9.98 13.99
C TYR A 284 9.75 10.90 13.93
N ARG A 285 9.97 12.20 14.18
CA ARG A 285 8.91 13.22 14.10
C ARG A 285 8.41 13.43 12.66
N LYS A 286 9.30 13.28 11.67
CA LYS A 286 9.00 13.39 10.23
C LYS A 286 9.19 12.04 9.58
N PRO A 287 8.52 11.74 8.44
CA PRO A 287 8.81 10.53 7.68
C PRO A 287 10.24 10.60 7.13
N ILE A 288 10.87 9.44 6.97
CA ILE A 288 12.09 9.27 6.20
C ILE A 288 11.71 9.31 4.73
N LEU A 289 12.48 10.02 3.93
CA LEU A 289 12.31 10.17 2.49
C LEU A 289 13.48 9.53 1.76
N PRO A 290 13.29 9.07 0.51
CA PRO A 290 14.38 8.60 -0.32
C PRO A 290 15.43 9.70 -0.52
N ASP A 291 16.68 9.32 -0.51
CA ASP A 291 17.79 10.23 -0.81
C ASP A 291 17.94 10.48 -2.32
N GLU A 292 18.87 11.36 -2.69
CA GLU A 292 19.13 11.71 -4.10
C GLU A 292 19.67 10.51 -4.89
N ASP A 293 20.46 9.66 -4.26
CA ASP A 293 21.04 8.48 -4.90
C ASP A 293 19.94 7.48 -5.24
N GLU A 294 19.02 7.18 -4.28
CA GLU A 294 17.88 6.32 -4.56
C GLU A 294 16.98 6.90 -5.67
N LEU A 295 16.71 8.20 -5.65
CA LEU A 295 15.86 8.85 -6.66
C LEU A 295 16.45 8.78 -8.08
N ASN A 296 17.77 8.72 -8.21
CA ASN A 296 18.46 8.64 -9.50
C ASN A 296 18.29 7.25 -10.14
N PHE A 297 18.33 6.17 -9.37
CA PHE A 297 18.20 4.82 -9.92
C PHE A 297 16.81 4.20 -9.75
N ASN A 298 15.97 4.69 -8.80
CA ASN A 298 14.62 4.21 -8.55
C ASN A 298 13.58 5.35 -8.60
N PRO A 299 13.14 5.80 -9.80
CA PRO A 299 12.14 6.87 -9.92
C PRO A 299 10.80 6.58 -9.22
N ARG A 300 10.50 5.30 -8.94
CA ARG A 300 9.28 4.87 -8.22
C ARG A 300 9.30 5.31 -6.76
N ALA A 301 10.50 5.50 -6.18
CA ALA A 301 10.67 5.99 -4.81
C ALA A 301 10.26 7.47 -4.61
N ARG A 302 10.08 8.26 -5.69
CA ARG A 302 9.88 9.73 -5.62
C ARG A 302 8.84 10.19 -4.62
N SER A 303 7.77 9.43 -4.42
CA SER A 303 6.66 9.81 -3.53
C SER A 303 6.67 9.04 -2.22
N ALA A 304 7.65 8.17 -2.02
CA ALA A 304 7.74 7.29 -0.86
C ALA A 304 7.99 8.07 0.43
N LYS A 305 7.35 7.60 1.51
CA LYS A 305 7.51 8.12 2.87
C LYS A 305 7.49 6.96 3.84
N LEU A 306 8.60 6.71 4.50
CA LEU A 306 8.66 5.70 5.56
C LEU A 306 8.32 6.34 6.91
N ARG A 307 7.33 5.78 7.59
CA ARG A 307 7.04 6.08 9.00
C ARG A 307 7.43 4.90 9.87
N VAL A 308 8.07 5.21 10.98
CA VAL A 308 8.55 4.23 11.95
C VAL A 308 7.96 4.53 13.31
N ALA A 309 7.37 3.52 13.93
CA ALA A 309 6.91 3.58 15.32
C ALA A 309 7.42 2.37 16.11
N GLU A 310 7.52 2.52 17.41
CA GLU A 310 7.93 1.48 18.35
C GLU A 310 6.80 1.17 19.32
N ARG A 311 6.58 -0.10 19.60
CA ARG A 311 5.65 -0.57 20.63
C ARG A 311 6.22 -0.23 22.03
N VAL A 312 5.42 0.42 22.87
CA VAL A 312 5.80 0.84 24.24
C VAL A 312 5.34 -0.19 25.25
#